data_c75827dc6704b7fdb701cd24c13b0587
#
_entry.id   c75827dc6704b7fdb701cd24c13b0587
#
_cell.length_a   1.000
_cell.length_b   1.000
_cell.length_c   1.000
_cell.angle_alpha   90.00
_cell.angle_beta   90.00
_cell.angle_gamma   90.00
#
_symmetry.space_group_name_H-M   'P 1'
#
loop_
_entity.id
_entity.type
_entity.pdbx_description
1 polymer ?
#
loop_
_entity_poly.entity_id
_entity_poly.type
_entity_poly.pdbx_seq_one_letter_code
_entity_poly.pdbx_strand_id
1 'polypeptide(L)'
;MNPQRRRHLLWSAATVASASSHAIDWPWQAAPAIELRPQRPVVWQDFLGVNAQLQWFSPEVARLQVTRLKTLGLNWVRLALHWMLIEPQPGQFKLEGTDQMMALVKQAGLKSIVYIVGSPTSASSAPAGASYADKYPPRDPQVYAQVLSNMAQRYPNVDVWQVWNEPNIPAFWQPRIDPAGYARLLLPAVQALRAVVPTKPVAMAGMAYYSQMSGREGLMLDDMGKLGAYQLKLIVAYHPYTDAPEGSDTGSRDFVARATSLNASLRAVGVPQIWATEWGWSSYAGPKEEQPLIGELGQAEYTLKRLALMAALDYDRIFLFALSDLDERAGVRDRCYGLLRENGEPKPVYHALQRFLSICGPRLEPDAPPQLQGGAPAGLVSVGWKRPDGQRLCMLWADEPQTITLANARQATLYQPLTGTQRSAVKQADGLLNVPVDKRLQILLWA
;
A
#
# COMPACT_ATOMS: atom_id res chain seq x y z
N MET A 1 16.47 4.09 -61.52
CA MET A 1 16.82 2.84 -62.21
C MET A 1 17.16 1.75 -61.21
N ASN A 2 16.35 0.74 -61.22
CA ASN A 2 16.35 -0.56 -60.56
C ASN A 2 17.62 -1.40 -60.89
N PRO A 3 17.87 -2.65 -60.40
CA PRO A 3 17.09 -3.51 -59.48
C PRO A 3 17.89 -4.39 -58.52
N GLN A 4 17.14 -4.98 -57.57
CA GLN A 4 17.19 -6.37 -57.04
C GLN A 4 18.53 -7.11 -56.92
N ARG A 5 18.79 -7.65 -55.71
CA ARG A 5 19.23 -9.04 -55.55
C ARG A 5 18.60 -9.67 -54.30
N ARG A 6 17.64 -10.58 -54.54
CA ARG A 6 17.21 -11.64 -53.59
C ARG A 6 18.35 -12.65 -53.49
N ARG A 7 18.69 -13.05 -52.24
CA ARG A 7 19.42 -14.31 -52.00
C ARG A 7 18.50 -15.24 -51.20
N HIS A 8 18.12 -16.34 -51.87
CA HIS A 8 17.52 -17.52 -51.28
C HIS A 8 18.51 -18.20 -50.37
N LEU A 9 18.16 -18.43 -49.11
CA LEU A 9 18.81 -19.38 -48.24
C LEU A 9 17.91 -20.62 -48.14
N LEU A 10 18.41 -21.72 -48.63
CA LEU A 10 17.85 -23.06 -48.56
C LEU A 10 17.90 -23.54 -47.11
N TRP A 11 16.75 -23.92 -46.57
CA TRP A 11 16.61 -24.60 -45.28
C TRP A 11 16.73 -26.09 -45.56
N SER A 12 17.82 -26.68 -45.08
CA SER A 12 17.95 -28.15 -44.97
C SER A 12 17.11 -28.63 -43.78
N ALA A 13 16.17 -29.53 -44.06
CA ALA A 13 15.36 -30.19 -43.07
C ALA A 13 16.26 -31.14 -42.22
N ALA A 14 16.50 -30.76 -40.98
CA ALA A 14 17.03 -31.67 -39.97
C ALA A 14 15.83 -32.35 -39.31
N THR A 15 15.76 -33.64 -39.47
CA THR A 15 14.84 -34.57 -38.76
C THR A 15 15.14 -34.48 -37.26
N VAL A 16 14.27 -33.83 -36.52
CA VAL A 16 14.32 -33.82 -35.06
C VAL A 16 13.59 -35.08 -34.59
N ALA A 17 14.37 -36.02 -34.08
CA ALA A 17 13.84 -37.15 -33.34
C ALA A 17 13.03 -36.61 -32.15
N SER A 18 11.78 -36.97 -32.07
CA SER A 18 10.90 -36.70 -30.93
C SER A 18 11.40 -37.53 -29.73
N ALA A 19 12.24 -36.90 -28.89
CA ALA A 19 12.43 -37.36 -27.53
C ALA A 19 11.13 -37.05 -26.77
N SER A 20 10.38 -38.09 -26.41
CA SER A 20 9.28 -38.00 -25.44
C SER A 20 9.89 -37.48 -24.15
N SER A 21 9.66 -36.15 -23.91
CA SER A 21 9.90 -35.56 -22.60
C SER A 21 8.90 -36.17 -21.63
N HIS A 22 9.32 -37.15 -20.84
CA HIS A 22 8.62 -37.48 -19.63
C HIS A 22 8.69 -36.23 -18.78
N ALA A 23 7.58 -35.50 -18.72
CA ALA A 23 7.38 -34.48 -17.70
C ALA A 23 7.55 -35.20 -16.36
N ILE A 24 8.61 -34.87 -15.66
CA ILE A 24 8.75 -35.25 -14.26
C ILE A 24 7.66 -34.45 -13.56
N ASP A 25 6.54 -35.09 -13.22
CA ASP A 25 5.59 -34.58 -12.27
C ASP A 25 6.29 -34.40 -10.93
N TRP A 26 6.86 -33.21 -10.71
CA TRP A 26 7.24 -32.83 -9.36
C TRP A 26 5.96 -32.78 -8.57
N PRO A 27 5.83 -33.55 -7.46
CA PRO A 27 4.67 -33.46 -6.62
C PRO A 27 4.52 -31.98 -6.19
N TRP A 28 3.40 -31.37 -6.52
CA TRP A 28 3.03 -30.03 -6.05
C TRP A 28 3.14 -30.02 -4.54
N GLN A 29 4.19 -29.40 -4.01
CA GLN A 29 4.28 -29.18 -2.58
C GLN A 29 3.41 -27.96 -2.25
N ALA A 30 2.33 -28.20 -1.53
CA ALA A 30 1.50 -27.13 -1.02
C ALA A 30 2.38 -26.15 -0.21
N ALA A 31 2.13 -24.86 -0.38
CA ALA A 31 2.90 -23.83 0.31
C ALA A 31 2.86 -24.04 1.84
N PRO A 32 3.93 -23.78 2.58
CA PRO A 32 3.93 -23.92 4.04
C PRO A 32 2.87 -23.01 4.67
N ALA A 33 2.37 -23.40 5.84
CA ALA A 33 1.48 -22.54 6.61
C ALA A 33 2.19 -21.25 7.06
N ILE A 34 1.44 -20.15 7.13
CA ILE A 34 1.88 -18.88 7.70
C ILE A 34 1.07 -18.62 8.96
N GLU A 35 1.72 -18.71 10.11
CA GLU A 35 1.13 -18.42 11.41
C GLU A 35 1.78 -17.16 11.99
N LEU A 36 1.00 -16.09 12.16
CA LEU A 36 1.51 -14.81 12.64
C LEU A 36 0.94 -14.48 14.01
N ARG A 37 1.86 -14.17 14.93
CA ARG A 37 1.56 -13.51 16.18
C ARG A 37 2.05 -12.07 16.07
N PRO A 38 1.15 -11.07 16.06
CA PRO A 38 1.54 -9.67 16.01
C PRO A 38 2.40 -9.27 17.22
N GLN A 39 3.26 -8.28 17.03
CA GLN A 39 4.18 -7.85 18.09
C GLN A 39 3.63 -6.69 18.91
N ARG A 40 2.66 -5.96 18.39
CA ARG A 40 2.09 -4.77 19.04
C ARG A 40 0.61 -4.59 18.72
N PRO A 41 -0.10 -3.82 19.57
CA PRO A 41 -1.52 -3.52 19.36
C PRO A 41 -1.73 -2.71 18.08
N VAL A 42 -2.91 -2.87 17.48
CA VAL A 42 -3.41 -2.05 16.40
C VAL A 42 -4.62 -1.26 16.86
N VAL A 43 -4.58 0.06 16.70
CA VAL A 43 -5.73 0.97 16.83
C VAL A 43 -6.07 1.45 15.41
N TRP A 44 -7.14 0.96 14.84
CA TRP A 44 -7.44 1.12 13.41
C TRP A 44 -7.48 2.57 12.95
N GLN A 45 -8.09 3.46 13.73
CA GLN A 45 -8.18 4.88 13.41
C GLN A 45 -6.82 5.59 13.32
N ASP A 46 -5.78 5.05 13.97
CA ASP A 46 -4.42 5.58 13.95
C ASP A 46 -3.49 4.79 13.05
N PHE A 47 -3.79 3.52 12.81
CA PHE A 47 -2.95 2.63 12.01
C PHE A 47 -3.26 2.70 10.51
N LEU A 48 -4.55 2.70 10.13
CA LEU A 48 -5.00 2.68 8.74
C LEU A 48 -5.43 4.07 8.29
N GLY A 49 -4.73 4.60 7.30
CA GLY A 49 -5.12 5.78 6.54
C GLY A 49 -5.45 5.45 5.09
N VAL A 50 -5.81 6.47 4.32
CA VAL A 50 -6.06 6.36 2.89
C VAL A 50 -5.39 7.48 2.12
N ASN A 51 -4.96 7.22 0.89
CA ASN A 51 -4.59 8.27 -0.06
C ASN A 51 -5.87 8.89 -0.63
N ALA A 52 -5.95 10.22 -0.66
CA ALA A 52 -7.13 10.92 -1.12
C ALA A 52 -6.75 12.06 -2.09
N GLN A 53 -7.42 12.12 -3.22
CA GLN A 53 -7.22 13.15 -4.25
C GLN A 53 -8.41 14.13 -4.22
N LEU A 54 -8.73 14.69 -3.05
CA LEU A 54 -9.94 15.50 -2.81
C LEU A 54 -10.05 16.71 -3.75
N GLN A 55 -8.91 17.31 -4.15
CA GLN A 55 -8.86 18.42 -5.09
C GLN A 55 -9.26 18.04 -6.53
N TRP A 56 -9.40 16.74 -6.81
CA TRP A 56 -9.83 16.23 -8.12
C TRP A 56 -11.34 16.38 -8.35
N PHE A 57 -12.11 16.47 -7.28
CA PHE A 57 -13.57 16.38 -7.27
C PHE A 57 -14.23 17.71 -6.95
N SER A 58 -15.54 17.80 -7.24
CA SER A 58 -16.34 18.93 -6.76
C SER A 58 -16.37 18.98 -5.23
N PRO A 59 -16.60 20.15 -4.62
CA PRO A 59 -16.69 20.26 -3.17
C PRO A 59 -17.73 19.33 -2.54
N GLU A 60 -18.84 19.03 -3.24
CA GLU A 60 -19.91 18.14 -2.80
C GLU A 60 -19.41 16.69 -2.72
N VAL A 61 -18.77 16.22 -3.79
CA VAL A 61 -18.23 14.86 -3.85
C VAL A 61 -17.09 14.70 -2.84
N ALA A 62 -16.20 15.68 -2.72
CA ALA A 62 -15.12 15.66 -1.73
C ALA A 62 -15.67 15.57 -0.30
N ARG A 63 -16.72 16.32 0.05
CA ARG A 63 -17.39 16.20 1.37
C ARG A 63 -18.01 14.82 1.58
N LEU A 64 -18.66 14.26 0.56
CA LEU A 64 -19.23 12.91 0.62
C LEU A 64 -18.13 11.86 0.87
N GLN A 65 -17.01 11.93 0.15
CA GLN A 65 -15.87 11.04 0.31
C GLN A 65 -15.30 11.09 1.74
N VAL A 66 -15.12 12.30 2.28
CA VAL A 66 -14.68 12.50 3.67
C VAL A 66 -15.68 11.93 4.68
N THR A 67 -16.99 12.12 4.45
CA THR A 67 -18.04 11.53 5.28
C THR A 67 -17.98 10.00 5.26
N ARG A 68 -17.80 9.40 4.08
CA ARG A 68 -17.63 7.96 3.95
C ARG A 68 -16.39 7.43 4.70
N LEU A 69 -15.27 8.15 4.61
CA LEU A 69 -14.06 7.81 5.37
C LEU A 69 -14.31 7.83 6.88
N LYS A 70 -14.98 8.85 7.39
CA LYS A 70 -15.35 8.97 8.82
C LYS A 70 -16.29 7.86 9.26
N THR A 71 -17.22 7.43 8.39
CA THR A 71 -18.11 6.29 8.66
C THR A 71 -17.35 4.96 8.85
N LEU A 72 -16.18 4.80 8.23
CA LEU A 72 -15.29 3.67 8.50
C LEU A 72 -14.54 3.78 9.84
N GLY A 73 -14.66 4.90 10.56
CA GLY A 73 -13.91 5.17 11.79
C GLY A 73 -12.43 5.49 11.56
N LEU A 74 -12.04 5.84 10.32
CA LEU A 74 -10.67 6.18 9.96
C LEU A 74 -10.43 7.68 10.03
N ASN A 75 -9.22 8.09 10.44
CA ASN A 75 -8.90 9.47 10.70
C ASN A 75 -7.73 10.04 9.88
N TRP A 76 -7.02 9.21 9.11
CA TRP A 76 -5.84 9.65 8.40
C TRP A 76 -6.04 9.71 6.89
N VAL A 77 -5.58 10.82 6.29
CA VAL A 77 -5.50 10.99 4.83
C VAL A 77 -4.08 11.34 4.40
N ARG A 78 -3.66 10.82 3.25
CA ARG A 78 -2.44 11.24 2.56
C ARG A 78 -2.81 12.02 1.31
N LEU A 79 -2.23 13.22 1.16
CA LEU A 79 -2.61 14.22 0.17
C LEU A 79 -1.39 14.65 -0.65
N ALA A 80 -1.56 14.72 -1.97
CA ALA A 80 -0.55 15.22 -2.90
C ALA A 80 -0.78 16.71 -3.20
N LEU A 81 0.27 17.51 -3.17
CA LEU A 81 0.33 18.82 -3.78
C LEU A 81 1.26 18.75 -4.99
N HIS A 82 0.70 18.88 -6.18
CA HIS A 82 1.49 18.93 -7.41
C HIS A 82 2.08 20.33 -7.57
N TRP A 83 3.40 20.44 -7.40
CA TRP A 83 4.07 21.75 -7.37
C TRP A 83 3.80 22.55 -8.64
N MET A 84 3.87 21.92 -9.82
CA MET A 84 3.56 22.59 -11.09
C MET A 84 2.13 23.18 -11.16
N LEU A 85 1.19 22.65 -10.38
CA LEU A 85 -0.19 23.14 -10.34
C LEU A 85 -0.38 24.26 -9.31
N ILE A 86 0.29 24.15 -8.15
CA ILE A 86 0.18 25.15 -7.08
C ILE A 86 1.07 26.38 -7.32
N GLU A 87 2.16 26.25 -8.10
CA GLU A 87 3.05 27.34 -8.48
C GLU A 87 3.43 27.22 -9.98
N PRO A 88 2.51 27.51 -10.91
CA PRO A 88 2.77 27.37 -12.34
C PRO A 88 3.83 28.33 -12.88
N GLN A 89 4.06 29.45 -12.21
CA GLN A 89 5.12 30.42 -12.48
C GLN A 89 5.81 30.78 -11.16
N PRO A 90 7.11 31.11 -11.16
CA PRO A 90 7.84 31.45 -9.93
C PRO A 90 7.16 32.54 -9.11
N GLY A 91 6.86 32.23 -7.86
CA GLY A 91 6.18 33.12 -6.91
C GLY A 91 4.69 33.36 -7.15
N GLN A 92 4.10 32.75 -8.19
CA GLN A 92 2.67 32.87 -8.49
C GLN A 92 1.92 31.63 -8.02
N PHE A 93 1.46 31.66 -6.79
CA PHE A 93 0.74 30.54 -6.21
C PHE A 93 -0.76 30.53 -6.56
N LYS A 94 -1.30 29.37 -6.91
CA LYS A 94 -2.72 29.06 -7.14
C LYS A 94 -3.16 28.06 -6.08
N LEU A 95 -3.69 28.57 -4.97
CA LEU A 95 -3.94 27.76 -3.76
C LEU A 95 -5.42 27.59 -3.42
N GLU A 96 -6.37 28.14 -4.19
CA GLU A 96 -7.79 28.10 -3.88
C GLU A 96 -8.32 26.68 -3.68
N GLY A 97 -7.97 25.76 -4.58
CA GLY A 97 -8.37 24.36 -4.48
C GLY A 97 -7.67 23.65 -3.30
N THR A 98 -6.41 23.99 -3.05
CA THR A 98 -5.65 23.47 -1.92
C THR A 98 -6.21 23.99 -0.58
N ASP A 99 -6.55 25.29 -0.51
CA ASP A 99 -7.17 25.89 0.68
C ASP A 99 -8.51 25.22 1.01
N GLN A 100 -9.37 24.98 0.00
CA GLN A 100 -10.65 24.29 0.17
C GLN A 100 -10.44 22.85 0.67
N MET A 101 -9.51 22.11 0.08
CA MET A 101 -9.17 20.75 0.50
C MET A 101 -8.67 20.72 1.94
N MET A 102 -7.73 21.59 2.30
CA MET A 102 -7.17 21.64 3.66
C MET A 102 -8.19 22.09 4.70
N ALA A 103 -9.10 23.02 4.32
CA ALA A 103 -10.22 23.43 5.18
C ALA A 103 -11.17 22.25 5.44
N LEU A 104 -11.52 21.47 4.40
CA LEU A 104 -12.38 20.29 4.53
C LEU A 104 -11.75 19.25 5.47
N VAL A 105 -10.46 18.93 5.28
CA VAL A 105 -9.72 17.98 6.12
C VAL A 105 -9.72 18.41 7.59
N LYS A 106 -9.45 19.71 7.84
CA LYS A 106 -9.49 20.31 9.18
C LYS A 106 -10.88 20.25 9.80
N GLN A 107 -11.92 20.66 9.07
CA GLN A 107 -13.31 20.65 9.54
C GLN A 107 -13.80 19.24 9.90
N ALA A 108 -13.35 18.23 9.15
CA ALA A 108 -13.66 16.84 9.41
C ALA A 108 -12.88 16.24 10.60
N GLY A 109 -11.93 16.97 11.18
CA GLY A 109 -11.05 16.48 12.24
C GLY A 109 -10.13 15.36 11.77
N LEU A 110 -9.77 15.33 10.47
CA LEU A 110 -8.86 14.35 9.93
C LEU A 110 -7.40 14.78 10.18
N LYS A 111 -6.57 13.80 10.46
CA LYS A 111 -5.10 13.92 10.46
C LYS A 111 -4.59 13.76 9.04
N SER A 112 -3.51 14.47 8.71
CA SER A 112 -2.99 14.46 7.35
C SER A 112 -1.48 14.28 7.27
N ILE A 113 -1.05 13.52 6.26
CA ILE A 113 0.29 13.57 5.71
C ILE A 113 0.23 14.22 4.33
N VAL A 114 1.04 15.24 4.11
CA VAL A 114 1.05 16.01 2.86
C VAL A 114 2.44 15.95 2.23
N TYR A 115 2.51 15.73 0.93
CA TYR A 115 3.74 15.80 0.17
C TYR A 115 3.62 16.72 -1.04
N ILE A 116 4.77 17.27 -1.46
CA ILE A 116 4.88 18.08 -2.66
C ILE A 116 5.73 17.31 -3.67
N VAL A 117 5.26 17.24 -4.92
CA VAL A 117 5.93 16.53 -6.02
C VAL A 117 5.70 17.24 -7.35
N GLY A 118 6.56 16.99 -8.31
CA GLY A 118 6.39 17.47 -9.69
C GLY A 118 6.85 18.90 -9.90
N SER A 119 8.13 19.08 -10.25
CA SER A 119 8.74 20.39 -10.47
C SER A 119 8.07 21.14 -11.63
N PRO A 120 7.68 22.42 -11.49
CA PRO A 120 7.26 23.24 -12.61
C PRO A 120 8.43 23.41 -13.60
N THR A 121 8.12 23.63 -14.87
CA THR A 121 9.15 23.78 -15.94
C THR A 121 10.21 24.83 -15.58
N SER A 122 9.83 25.89 -14.90
CA SER A 122 10.73 26.95 -14.45
C SER A 122 11.78 26.51 -13.42
N ALA A 123 11.46 25.52 -12.56
CA ALA A 123 12.35 25.01 -11.52
C ALA A 123 12.97 23.65 -11.88
N SER A 124 12.39 22.91 -12.81
CA SER A 124 12.79 21.55 -13.19
C SER A 124 14.20 21.49 -13.78
N SER A 125 14.93 20.41 -13.48
CA SER A 125 16.20 20.07 -14.12
C SER A 125 16.03 19.42 -15.51
N ALA A 126 14.81 19.29 -16.00
CA ALA A 126 14.52 18.74 -17.31
C ALA A 126 15.28 19.48 -18.42
N PRO A 127 15.80 18.77 -19.45
CA PRO A 127 16.36 19.40 -20.62
C PRO A 127 15.29 20.20 -21.36
N ALA A 128 15.73 21.22 -22.14
CA ALA A 128 14.82 22.02 -22.93
C ALA A 128 14.03 21.12 -23.90
N GLY A 129 12.69 21.31 -23.94
CA GLY A 129 11.81 20.52 -24.79
C GLY A 129 11.39 19.15 -24.22
N ALA A 130 11.77 18.81 -23.02
CA ALA A 130 11.28 17.58 -22.37
C ALA A 130 9.76 17.60 -22.22
N SER A 131 9.11 16.50 -22.61
CA SER A 131 7.63 16.39 -22.58
C SER A 131 7.02 16.39 -21.18
N TYR A 132 7.80 16.02 -20.15
CA TYR A 132 7.33 15.82 -18.77
C TYR A 132 8.35 16.41 -17.80
N ALA A 133 8.42 17.76 -17.75
CA ALA A 133 9.34 18.48 -16.87
C ALA A 133 9.09 18.19 -15.37
N ASP A 134 7.86 17.89 -15.02
CA ASP A 134 7.41 17.54 -13.66
C ASP A 134 8.01 16.23 -13.14
N LYS A 135 8.45 15.33 -14.02
CA LYS A 135 9.12 14.07 -13.63
C LYS A 135 10.60 14.25 -13.24
N TYR A 136 11.14 15.45 -13.42
CA TYR A 136 12.53 15.75 -13.05
C TYR A 136 12.59 16.49 -11.72
N PRO A 137 13.62 16.25 -10.89
CA PRO A 137 13.83 17.02 -9.67
C PRO A 137 14.08 18.49 -9.98
N PRO A 138 13.99 19.39 -9.01
CA PRO A 138 14.36 20.77 -9.19
C PRO A 138 15.86 20.92 -9.46
N ARG A 139 16.24 21.91 -10.28
CA ARG A 139 17.65 22.27 -10.49
C ARG A 139 18.33 22.73 -9.21
N ASP A 140 17.59 23.50 -8.42
CA ASP A 140 18.03 23.98 -7.11
C ASP A 140 17.14 23.39 -6.00
N PRO A 141 17.66 22.50 -5.15
CA PRO A 141 16.94 21.94 -4.02
C PRO A 141 16.45 22.98 -3.02
N GLN A 142 17.10 24.15 -2.91
CA GLN A 142 16.68 25.22 -2.00
C GLN A 142 15.34 25.83 -2.42
N VAL A 143 15.06 25.94 -3.72
CA VAL A 143 13.78 26.42 -4.22
C VAL A 143 12.64 25.48 -3.79
N TYR A 144 12.84 24.17 -3.88
CA TYR A 144 11.87 23.20 -3.38
C TYR A 144 11.68 23.30 -1.85
N ALA A 145 12.77 23.41 -1.11
CA ALA A 145 12.73 23.57 0.35
C ALA A 145 11.94 24.83 0.75
N GLN A 146 12.11 25.93 0.02
CA GLN A 146 11.37 27.17 0.25
C GLN A 146 9.86 27.00 -0.03
N VAL A 147 9.47 26.36 -1.13
CA VAL A 147 8.05 26.09 -1.44
C VAL A 147 7.43 25.20 -0.37
N LEU A 148 8.12 24.13 0.03
CA LEU A 148 7.65 23.22 1.10
C LEU A 148 7.48 23.97 2.42
N SER A 149 8.43 24.84 2.79
CA SER A 149 8.36 25.70 3.98
C SER A 149 7.18 26.67 3.92
N ASN A 150 6.96 27.34 2.79
CA ASN A 150 5.82 28.26 2.60
C ASN A 150 4.48 27.51 2.77
N MET A 151 4.35 26.31 2.22
CA MET A 151 3.15 25.49 2.41
C MET A 151 2.99 25.03 3.86
N ALA A 152 4.07 24.70 4.53
CA ALA A 152 4.03 24.30 5.95
C ALA A 152 3.59 25.45 6.86
N GLN A 153 4.03 26.68 6.59
CA GLN A 153 3.55 27.88 7.30
C GLN A 153 2.07 28.17 7.03
N ARG A 154 1.64 28.01 5.76
CA ARG A 154 0.24 28.25 5.39
C ARG A 154 -0.70 27.20 5.98
N TYR A 155 -0.29 25.95 6.09
CA TYR A 155 -1.10 24.82 6.57
C TYR A 155 -0.54 24.20 7.86
N PRO A 156 -0.54 24.93 8.98
CA PRO A 156 0.06 24.47 10.25
C PRO A 156 -0.68 23.28 10.86
N ASN A 157 -1.89 22.98 10.38
CA ASN A 157 -2.68 21.83 10.84
C ASN A 157 -2.26 20.49 10.20
N VAL A 158 -1.37 20.49 9.20
CA VAL A 158 -0.79 19.25 8.67
C VAL A 158 -0.02 18.55 9.77
N ASP A 159 -0.27 17.25 9.93
CA ASP A 159 0.36 16.47 11.01
C ASP A 159 1.75 15.97 10.62
N VAL A 160 1.96 15.62 9.35
CA VAL A 160 3.23 15.13 8.83
C VAL A 160 3.50 15.72 7.45
N TRP A 161 4.71 16.24 7.23
CA TRP A 161 5.17 16.62 5.91
C TRP A 161 6.07 15.52 5.32
N GLN A 162 5.79 15.12 4.08
CA GLN A 162 6.59 14.13 3.37
C GLN A 162 7.34 14.79 2.21
N VAL A 163 8.63 14.49 2.09
CA VAL A 163 9.52 15.13 1.11
C VAL A 163 9.55 14.29 -0.16
N TRP A 164 8.82 14.72 -1.20
CA TRP A 164 8.71 14.07 -2.50
C TRP A 164 7.91 12.76 -2.49
N ASN A 165 7.82 12.08 -3.67
CA ASN A 165 7.20 10.77 -3.89
C ASN A 165 8.06 9.93 -4.83
N GLU A 166 8.28 8.67 -4.53
CA GLU A 166 8.92 7.62 -5.33
C GLU A 166 10.14 8.09 -6.16
N PRO A 167 11.19 8.69 -5.55
CA PRO A 167 12.35 9.20 -6.28
C PRO A 167 13.22 8.07 -6.87
N ASN A 168 12.79 6.84 -6.73
CA ASN A 168 13.46 5.62 -7.17
C ASN A 168 12.80 4.97 -8.40
N ILE A 169 11.86 5.65 -9.05
CA ILE A 169 11.28 5.21 -10.33
C ILE A 169 11.16 6.36 -11.33
N PRO A 170 11.21 6.06 -12.66
CA PRO A 170 11.18 7.08 -13.71
C PRO A 170 9.89 7.92 -13.78
N ALA A 171 8.80 7.43 -13.17
CA ALA A 171 7.53 8.16 -13.12
C ALA A 171 7.64 9.47 -12.33
N PHE A 172 8.57 9.55 -11.35
CA PHE A 172 8.72 10.70 -10.45
C PHE A 172 10.15 11.24 -10.37
N TRP A 173 11.15 10.56 -10.98
CA TRP A 173 12.54 10.99 -10.94
C TRP A 173 13.28 10.62 -12.21
N GLN A 174 13.55 11.64 -13.04
CA GLN A 174 14.25 11.52 -14.31
C GLN A 174 15.63 12.18 -14.23
N PRO A 175 16.60 11.83 -15.10
CA PRO A 175 16.50 10.78 -16.14
C PRO A 175 16.85 9.39 -15.61
N ARG A 176 17.33 9.29 -14.37
CA ARG A 176 17.76 8.02 -13.74
C ARG A 176 17.63 8.10 -12.22
N ILE A 177 17.54 6.96 -11.56
CA ILE A 177 17.59 6.86 -10.10
C ILE A 177 18.89 7.49 -9.60
N ASP A 178 18.78 8.47 -8.68
CA ASP A 178 19.93 9.20 -8.11
C ASP A 178 19.74 9.37 -6.59
N PRO A 179 20.20 8.40 -5.76
CA PRO A 179 20.11 8.49 -4.31
C PRO A 179 20.79 9.75 -3.75
N ALA A 180 21.95 10.12 -4.31
CA ALA A 180 22.66 11.33 -3.90
C ALA A 180 21.89 12.60 -4.29
N GLY A 181 21.25 12.62 -5.45
CA GLY A 181 20.35 13.69 -5.87
C GLY A 181 19.17 13.86 -4.93
N TYR A 182 18.52 12.75 -4.55
CA TYR A 182 17.44 12.80 -3.59
C TYR A 182 17.92 13.22 -2.19
N ALA A 183 19.09 12.79 -1.73
CA ALA A 183 19.68 13.26 -0.48
C ALA A 183 19.92 14.78 -0.47
N ARG A 184 20.40 15.34 -1.62
CA ARG A 184 20.56 16.79 -1.80
C ARG A 184 19.23 17.55 -1.76
N LEU A 185 18.12 16.94 -2.17
CA LEU A 185 16.77 17.49 -2.04
C LEU A 185 16.24 17.38 -0.60
N LEU A 186 16.44 16.23 0.03
CA LEU A 186 15.89 15.88 1.33
C LEU A 186 16.44 16.76 2.45
N LEU A 187 17.76 16.97 2.49
CA LEU A 187 18.42 17.68 3.61
C LEU A 187 17.92 19.11 3.77
N PRO A 188 17.96 20.00 2.74
CA PRO A 188 17.44 21.36 2.89
C PRO A 188 15.93 21.41 3.13
N ALA A 189 15.16 20.49 2.55
CA ALA A 189 13.72 20.39 2.81
C ALA A 189 13.42 20.09 4.30
N VAL A 190 14.15 19.15 4.90
CA VAL A 190 14.00 18.83 6.34
C VAL A 190 14.42 20.01 7.23
N GLN A 191 15.52 20.68 6.88
CA GLN A 191 15.97 21.87 7.62
C GLN A 191 14.92 23.00 7.57
N ALA A 192 14.38 23.30 6.38
CA ALA A 192 13.36 24.32 6.18
C ALA A 192 12.05 24.00 6.94
N LEU A 193 11.59 22.74 6.90
CA LEU A 193 10.43 22.32 7.67
C LEU A 193 10.63 22.47 9.17
N ARG A 194 11.79 22.04 9.68
CA ARG A 194 12.11 22.14 11.12
C ARG A 194 12.25 23.59 11.61
N ALA A 195 12.62 24.51 10.74
CA ALA A 195 12.66 25.92 11.06
C ALA A 195 11.27 26.53 11.25
N VAL A 196 10.24 26.06 10.53
CA VAL A 196 8.89 26.67 10.55
C VAL A 196 7.85 25.84 11.31
N VAL A 197 8.00 24.53 11.36
CA VAL A 197 7.10 23.59 12.06
C VAL A 197 7.93 22.58 12.90
N PRO A 198 8.69 23.02 13.89
CA PRO A 198 9.72 22.21 14.58
C PRO A 198 9.16 20.99 15.31
N THR A 199 7.89 21.00 15.67
CA THR A 199 7.23 19.88 16.39
C THR A 199 6.59 18.85 15.47
N LYS A 200 6.51 19.13 14.16
CA LYS A 200 5.87 18.21 13.21
C LYS A 200 6.86 17.16 12.72
N PRO A 201 6.47 15.87 12.73
CA PRO A 201 7.28 14.84 12.11
C PRO A 201 7.46 15.09 10.61
N VAL A 202 8.60 14.68 10.10
CA VAL A 202 8.90 14.71 8.66
C VAL A 202 9.12 13.28 8.18
N ALA A 203 8.53 12.95 7.02
CA ALA A 203 8.71 11.67 6.35
C ALA A 203 9.61 11.82 5.12
N MET A 204 10.45 10.82 4.87
CA MET A 204 11.07 10.63 3.56
C MET A 204 9.99 10.33 2.52
N ALA A 205 10.33 10.49 1.23
CA ALA A 205 9.49 9.98 0.15
C ALA A 205 9.14 8.50 0.38
N GLY A 206 7.92 8.12 0.06
CA GLY A 206 7.58 6.71 -0.07
C GLY A 206 8.34 6.10 -1.25
N MET A 207 9.20 5.11 -0.98
CA MET A 207 9.96 4.45 -2.03
C MET A 207 9.13 3.37 -2.69
N ALA A 208 9.10 3.33 -4.02
CA ALA A 208 8.54 2.22 -4.77
C ALA A 208 9.29 0.93 -4.43
N TYR A 209 8.57 -0.15 -4.14
CA TYR A 209 9.13 -1.39 -3.62
C TYR A 209 8.43 -2.62 -4.22
N TYR A 210 9.02 -3.79 -4.05
CA TYR A 210 8.55 -5.10 -4.53
C TYR A 210 8.36 -5.16 -6.07
N SER A 211 7.14 -5.30 -6.60
CA SER A 211 6.92 -5.51 -8.03
C SER A 211 7.44 -4.39 -8.91
N GLN A 212 7.46 -3.16 -8.41
CA GLN A 212 8.04 -2.01 -9.12
C GLN A 212 9.57 -2.01 -9.11
N MET A 213 10.19 -2.75 -8.20
CA MET A 213 11.63 -2.80 -7.99
C MET A 213 12.18 -4.24 -7.96
N SER A 214 11.59 -5.13 -8.71
CA SER A 214 11.98 -6.55 -8.73
C SER A 214 13.50 -6.73 -8.84
N GLY A 215 14.08 -7.52 -7.93
CA GLY A 215 15.53 -7.72 -7.81
C GLY A 215 16.32 -6.52 -7.27
N ARG A 216 15.66 -5.43 -6.86
CA ARG A 216 16.29 -4.20 -6.35
C ARG A 216 15.63 -3.68 -5.06
N GLU A 217 14.88 -4.52 -4.40
CA GLU A 217 14.16 -4.19 -3.17
C GLU A 217 15.12 -3.69 -2.09
N GLY A 218 14.76 -2.57 -1.47
CA GLY A 218 15.55 -1.95 -0.43
C GLY A 218 16.75 -1.14 -0.88
N LEU A 219 17.20 -1.28 -2.13
CA LEU A 219 18.44 -0.64 -2.61
C LEU A 219 18.44 0.88 -2.37
N MET A 220 17.37 1.58 -2.72
CA MET A 220 17.29 3.04 -2.50
C MET A 220 17.27 3.40 -1.01
N LEU A 221 16.61 2.62 -0.16
CA LEU A 221 16.60 2.82 1.30
C LEU A 221 17.99 2.58 1.88
N ASP A 222 18.70 1.55 1.43
CA ASP A 222 20.07 1.26 1.88
C ASP A 222 21.02 2.40 1.51
N ASP A 223 20.92 2.91 0.29
CA ASP A 223 21.74 4.04 -0.17
C ASP A 223 21.42 5.32 0.61
N MET A 224 20.15 5.59 0.90
CA MET A 224 19.75 6.71 1.75
C MET A 224 20.31 6.59 3.18
N GLY A 225 20.38 5.37 3.74
CA GLY A 225 21.04 5.11 5.01
C GLY A 225 22.52 5.45 4.99
N LYS A 226 23.25 5.02 3.96
CA LYS A 226 24.67 5.34 3.73
C LYS A 226 24.92 6.84 3.57
N LEU A 227 23.95 7.56 2.98
CA LEU A 227 23.99 9.01 2.79
C LEU A 227 23.54 9.82 4.03
N GLY A 228 23.28 9.16 5.14
CA GLY A 228 22.99 9.83 6.41
C GLY A 228 21.51 10.16 6.65
N ALA A 229 20.60 9.69 5.83
CA ALA A 229 19.17 10.03 5.98
C ALA A 229 18.57 9.53 7.31
N TYR A 230 19.02 8.39 7.84
CA TYR A 230 18.47 7.84 9.07
C TYR A 230 18.90 8.61 10.33
N GLN A 231 20.04 9.33 10.31
CA GLN A 231 20.45 10.24 11.38
C GLN A 231 19.51 11.43 11.53
N LEU A 232 18.74 11.76 10.48
CA LEU A 232 17.75 12.84 10.53
C LEU A 232 16.51 12.48 11.35
N LYS A 233 16.38 11.22 11.81
CA LYS A 233 15.23 10.74 12.61
C LYS A 233 13.89 10.98 11.93
N LEU A 234 13.80 10.67 10.64
CA LEU A 234 12.60 10.77 9.82
C LEU A 234 11.73 9.53 9.94
N ILE A 235 10.46 9.70 9.58
CA ILE A 235 9.62 8.56 9.21
C ILE A 235 10.16 8.00 7.90
N VAL A 236 10.50 6.72 7.86
CA VAL A 236 10.87 6.02 6.62
C VAL A 236 9.61 5.43 6.02
N ALA A 237 9.40 5.67 4.74
CA ALA A 237 8.21 5.23 4.03
C ALA A 237 8.55 4.44 2.77
N TYR A 238 7.74 3.43 2.45
CA TYR A 238 7.80 2.71 1.18
C TYR A 238 6.43 2.20 0.75
N HIS A 239 6.31 1.80 -0.52
CA HIS A 239 5.08 1.42 -1.19
C HIS A 239 5.13 -0.06 -1.58
N PRO A 240 4.68 -1.00 -0.74
CA PRO A 240 4.81 -2.43 -0.97
C PRO A 240 3.72 -2.97 -1.91
N TYR A 241 3.68 -2.50 -3.15
CA TYR A 241 2.79 -3.05 -4.17
C TYR A 241 3.29 -4.42 -4.63
N THR A 242 2.37 -5.38 -4.75
CA THR A 242 2.63 -6.75 -5.21
C THR A 242 1.46 -7.26 -6.03
N ASP A 243 1.65 -8.33 -6.80
CA ASP A 243 0.60 -8.89 -7.64
C ASP A 243 -0.46 -9.67 -6.84
N ALA A 244 -0.05 -10.25 -5.71
CA ALA A 244 -0.95 -10.96 -4.79
C ALA A 244 -0.75 -10.48 -3.34
N PRO A 245 -1.74 -10.65 -2.45
CA PRO A 245 -1.63 -10.20 -1.07
C PRO A 245 -0.50 -10.85 -0.29
N GLU A 246 -0.21 -12.11 -0.58
CA GLU A 246 0.80 -12.91 0.10
C GLU A 246 2.19 -12.79 -0.53
N GLY A 247 2.30 -12.27 -1.77
CA GLY A 247 3.56 -12.32 -2.48
C GLY A 247 3.76 -11.33 -3.60
N SER A 248 4.98 -11.31 -4.15
CA SER A 248 5.41 -10.44 -5.25
C SER A 248 4.74 -10.78 -6.58
N ASP A 249 4.25 -12.01 -6.72
CA ASP A 249 3.41 -12.49 -7.83
C ASP A 249 2.34 -13.45 -7.30
N THR A 250 1.47 -13.95 -8.19
CA THR A 250 0.35 -14.81 -7.81
C THR A 250 0.77 -16.19 -7.29
N GLY A 251 2.01 -16.60 -7.51
CA GLY A 251 2.54 -17.90 -7.06
C GLY A 251 3.44 -17.81 -5.83
N SER A 252 3.92 -16.62 -5.48
CA SER A 252 4.82 -16.43 -4.34
C SER A 252 4.04 -16.16 -3.04
N ARG A 253 4.72 -16.40 -1.91
CA ARG A 253 4.23 -16.07 -0.56
C ARG A 253 5.29 -15.31 0.24
N ASP A 254 6.09 -14.52 -0.43
CA ASP A 254 7.30 -13.90 0.07
C ASP A 254 7.07 -12.56 0.79
N PHE A 255 5.86 -12.00 0.74
CA PHE A 255 5.57 -10.68 1.32
C PHE A 255 5.92 -10.60 2.81
N VAL A 256 5.49 -11.58 3.61
CA VAL A 256 5.75 -11.59 5.06
C VAL A 256 7.24 -11.61 5.36
N ALA A 257 7.98 -12.50 4.69
CA ALA A 257 9.43 -12.63 4.90
C ALA A 257 10.18 -11.36 4.49
N ARG A 258 9.86 -10.79 3.33
CA ARG A 258 10.49 -9.58 2.80
C ARG A 258 10.19 -8.36 3.66
N ALA A 259 8.93 -8.13 4.01
CA ALA A 259 8.56 -7.01 4.88
C ALA A 259 9.15 -7.13 6.28
N THR A 260 9.17 -8.34 6.86
CA THR A 260 9.81 -8.59 8.16
C THR A 260 11.30 -8.28 8.11
N SER A 261 12.01 -8.77 7.10
CA SER A 261 13.44 -8.53 6.93
C SER A 261 13.77 -7.05 6.74
N LEU A 262 13.03 -6.36 5.86
CA LEU A 262 13.24 -4.93 5.62
C LEU A 262 12.97 -4.10 6.89
N ASN A 263 11.82 -4.32 7.53
CA ASN A 263 11.46 -3.55 8.71
C ASN A 263 12.44 -3.80 9.87
N ALA A 264 12.88 -5.04 10.07
CA ALA A 264 13.90 -5.38 11.07
C ALA A 264 15.24 -4.68 10.78
N SER A 265 15.70 -4.63 9.53
CA SER A 265 16.93 -3.93 9.15
C SER A 265 16.82 -2.42 9.36
N LEU A 266 15.68 -1.80 9.05
CA LEU A 266 15.42 -0.39 9.32
C LEU A 266 15.41 -0.08 10.83
N ARG A 267 14.78 -0.94 11.65
CA ARG A 267 14.80 -0.80 13.11
C ARG A 267 16.21 -0.94 13.68
N ALA A 268 16.98 -1.88 13.16
CA ALA A 268 18.36 -2.11 13.62
C ALA A 268 19.28 -0.90 13.44
N VAL A 269 19.04 -0.06 12.43
CA VAL A 269 19.76 1.20 12.20
C VAL A 269 19.08 2.41 12.87
N GLY A 270 18.09 2.19 13.73
CA GLY A 270 17.47 3.21 14.56
C GLY A 270 16.40 4.06 13.89
N VAL A 271 15.77 3.56 12.83
CA VAL A 271 14.59 4.21 12.21
C VAL A 271 13.44 4.24 13.22
N PRO A 272 12.91 5.43 13.57
CA PRO A 272 11.91 5.54 14.64
C PRO A 272 10.52 5.07 14.22
N GLN A 273 10.14 5.31 12.98
CA GLN A 273 8.84 4.95 12.43
C GLN A 273 8.95 4.46 10.99
N ILE A 274 8.21 3.38 10.68
CA ILE A 274 8.15 2.76 9.36
C ILE A 274 6.70 2.80 8.89
N TRP A 275 6.45 3.51 7.78
CA TRP A 275 5.11 3.65 7.21
C TRP A 275 5.03 3.04 5.81
N ALA A 276 3.93 2.37 5.49
CA ALA A 276 3.57 2.09 4.11
C ALA A 276 2.63 3.22 3.64
N THR A 277 3.17 4.20 2.90
CA THR A 277 2.38 5.38 2.51
C THR A 277 1.54 5.17 1.26
N GLU A 278 1.72 4.04 0.57
CA GLU A 278 0.80 3.53 -0.46
C GLU A 278 0.84 2.00 -0.49
N TRP A 279 -0.31 1.38 -0.74
CA TRP A 279 -0.49 -0.02 -1.10
C TRP A 279 -1.93 -0.22 -1.58
N GLY A 280 -2.18 -1.20 -2.41
CA GLY A 280 -3.53 -1.47 -2.91
C GLY A 280 -3.53 -2.17 -4.26
N TRP A 281 -4.71 -2.40 -4.79
CA TRP A 281 -4.94 -2.99 -6.11
C TRP A 281 -6.01 -2.25 -6.86
N SER A 282 -5.81 -2.13 -8.18
CA SER A 282 -6.84 -1.64 -9.09
C SER A 282 -7.93 -2.70 -9.28
N SER A 283 -9.18 -2.27 -9.32
CA SER A 283 -10.31 -3.09 -9.73
C SER A 283 -10.55 -3.04 -11.24
N TYR A 284 -9.65 -2.43 -12.01
CA TYR A 284 -9.73 -2.35 -13.45
C TYR A 284 -9.93 -3.74 -14.08
N ALA A 285 -10.86 -3.85 -15.01
CA ALA A 285 -11.26 -5.11 -15.64
C ALA A 285 -11.11 -5.09 -17.17
N GLY A 286 -10.41 -4.09 -17.72
CA GLY A 286 -10.16 -3.93 -19.14
C GLY A 286 -9.01 -4.79 -19.68
N PRO A 287 -8.38 -4.39 -20.79
CA PRO A 287 -7.19 -5.07 -21.31
C PRO A 287 -6.08 -5.18 -20.26
N LYS A 288 -5.19 -6.16 -20.44
CA LYS A 288 -4.09 -6.43 -19.50
C LYS A 288 -3.29 -5.17 -19.18
N GLU A 289 -3.10 -4.92 -17.91
CA GLU A 289 -2.27 -3.88 -17.32
C GLU A 289 -1.12 -4.50 -16.50
N GLU A 290 -0.27 -3.66 -15.89
CA GLU A 290 0.87 -4.11 -15.08
C GLU A 290 0.44 -4.91 -13.84
N GLN A 291 -0.75 -4.61 -13.28
CA GLN A 291 -1.32 -5.39 -12.18
C GLN A 291 -2.29 -6.46 -12.67
N PRO A 292 -2.51 -7.54 -11.88
CA PRO A 292 -3.50 -8.57 -12.21
C PRO A 292 -4.90 -7.99 -12.37
N LEU A 293 -5.67 -8.51 -13.34
CA LEU A 293 -7.07 -8.15 -13.56
C LEU A 293 -7.96 -8.91 -12.59
N ILE A 294 -8.22 -8.34 -11.43
CA ILE A 294 -8.93 -9.00 -10.32
C ILE A 294 -10.38 -8.52 -10.14
N GLY A 295 -10.74 -7.41 -10.77
CA GLY A 295 -12.06 -6.81 -10.62
C GLY A 295 -12.38 -6.32 -9.22
N GLU A 296 -13.61 -5.86 -8.98
CA GLU A 296 -13.99 -5.26 -7.68
C GLU A 296 -14.01 -6.27 -6.53
N LEU A 297 -14.43 -7.51 -6.77
CA LEU A 297 -14.42 -8.53 -5.71
C LEU A 297 -13.02 -8.99 -5.36
N GLY A 298 -12.15 -9.13 -6.36
CA GLY A 298 -10.74 -9.42 -6.12
C GLY A 298 -10.04 -8.27 -5.39
N GLN A 299 -10.32 -7.02 -5.74
CA GLN A 299 -9.82 -5.85 -5.00
C GLN A 299 -10.22 -5.92 -3.51
N ALA A 300 -11.48 -6.23 -3.22
CA ALA A 300 -11.98 -6.35 -1.85
C ALA A 300 -11.26 -7.49 -1.09
N GLU A 301 -11.16 -8.65 -1.70
CA GLU A 301 -10.49 -9.82 -1.14
C GLU A 301 -9.00 -9.55 -0.85
N TYR A 302 -8.27 -9.01 -1.83
CA TYR A 302 -6.84 -8.70 -1.73
C TYR A 302 -6.55 -7.63 -0.70
N THR A 303 -7.41 -6.60 -0.63
CA THR A 303 -7.29 -5.54 0.37
C THR A 303 -7.40 -6.10 1.79
N LEU A 304 -8.41 -6.95 2.08
CA LEU A 304 -8.59 -7.51 3.42
C LEU A 304 -7.43 -8.43 3.84
N LYS A 305 -6.96 -9.30 2.95
CA LYS A 305 -5.82 -10.18 3.22
C LYS A 305 -4.55 -9.40 3.51
N ARG A 306 -4.21 -8.43 2.65
CA ARG A 306 -3.03 -7.59 2.85
C ARG A 306 -3.14 -6.76 4.13
N LEU A 307 -4.32 -6.22 4.44
CA LEU A 307 -4.57 -5.50 5.69
C LEU A 307 -4.28 -6.39 6.91
N ALA A 308 -4.75 -7.64 6.91
CA ALA A 308 -4.49 -8.60 7.97
C ALA A 308 -2.99 -8.89 8.15
N LEU A 309 -2.26 -9.09 7.04
CA LEU A 309 -0.81 -9.32 7.08
C LEU A 309 -0.05 -8.09 7.59
N MET A 310 -0.33 -6.90 7.04
CA MET A 310 0.38 -5.67 7.43
C MET A 310 0.10 -5.28 8.87
N ALA A 311 -1.10 -5.54 9.39
CA ALA A 311 -1.42 -5.31 10.80
C ALA A 311 -0.57 -6.17 11.75
N ALA A 312 -0.16 -7.37 11.32
CA ALA A 312 0.67 -8.27 12.10
C ALA A 312 2.19 -7.93 12.02
N LEU A 313 2.58 -7.18 11.01
CA LEU A 313 3.99 -6.83 10.76
C LEU A 313 4.36 -5.49 11.42
N ASP A 314 5.67 -5.19 11.44
CA ASP A 314 6.20 -3.99 12.11
C ASP A 314 6.05 -2.71 11.28
N TYR A 315 4.79 -2.32 10.99
CA TYR A 315 4.46 -1.00 10.47
C TYR A 315 3.86 -0.14 11.58
N ASP A 316 4.25 1.15 11.63
CA ASP A 316 3.60 2.11 12.54
C ASP A 316 2.31 2.65 11.95
N ARG A 317 2.22 2.77 10.62
CA ARG A 317 1.01 3.22 9.89
C ARG A 317 1.06 2.77 8.45
N ILE A 318 -0.13 2.53 7.88
CA ILE A 318 -0.28 2.14 6.48
C ILE A 318 -1.37 2.99 5.83
N PHE A 319 -1.21 3.32 4.53
CA PHE A 319 -2.17 4.10 3.76
C PHE A 319 -2.61 3.35 2.51
N LEU A 320 -3.88 3.00 2.47
CA LEU A 320 -4.47 2.36 1.30
C LEU A 320 -4.55 3.36 0.13
N PHE A 321 -4.15 2.95 -1.03
CA PHE A 321 -4.36 3.67 -2.29
C PHE A 321 -5.54 3.02 -3.01
N ALA A 322 -6.75 3.69 -3.11
CA ALA A 322 -7.00 5.05 -2.68
C ALA A 322 -8.45 5.20 -2.13
N LEU A 323 -8.82 6.41 -1.72
CA LEU A 323 -10.18 6.69 -1.21
C LEU A 323 -11.23 6.57 -2.31
N SER A 324 -10.97 7.11 -3.51
CA SER A 324 -11.93 7.13 -4.61
C SER A 324 -11.27 6.75 -5.93
N ASP A 325 -12.05 6.16 -6.81
CA ASP A 325 -11.72 6.05 -8.22
C ASP A 325 -11.57 7.45 -8.84
N LEU A 326 -10.81 7.55 -9.92
CA LEU A 326 -10.57 8.77 -10.67
C LEU A 326 -11.23 8.67 -12.06
N ASP A 327 -11.55 9.82 -12.67
CA ASP A 327 -12.11 9.90 -14.01
C ASP A 327 -11.07 9.74 -15.14
N GLU A 328 -11.49 9.96 -16.38
CA GLU A 328 -10.66 9.78 -17.57
C GLU A 328 -9.41 10.69 -17.66
N ARG A 329 -9.29 11.70 -16.82
CA ARG A 329 -8.09 12.54 -16.71
C ARG A 329 -6.90 11.77 -16.12
N ALA A 330 -7.16 10.74 -15.32
CA ALA A 330 -6.14 9.85 -14.80
C ALA A 330 -5.75 8.77 -15.82
N GLY A 331 -4.53 8.26 -15.73
CA GLY A 331 -4.09 7.08 -16.48
C GLY A 331 -4.97 5.87 -16.16
N VAL A 332 -5.17 4.99 -17.13
CA VAL A 332 -6.05 3.81 -16.99
C VAL A 332 -5.70 2.99 -15.74
N ARG A 333 -4.41 2.81 -15.46
CA ARG A 333 -3.91 2.08 -14.29
C ARG A 333 -4.41 2.68 -12.97
N ASP A 334 -4.44 4.01 -12.86
CA ASP A 334 -4.68 4.71 -11.61
C ASP A 334 -6.17 4.96 -11.33
N ARG A 335 -7.05 4.73 -12.32
CA ARG A 335 -8.48 5.08 -12.23
C ARG A 335 -9.27 4.28 -11.20
N CYS A 336 -8.93 3.01 -10.96
CA CYS A 336 -9.83 2.07 -10.31
C CYS A 336 -9.31 1.53 -8.96
N TYR A 337 -8.49 2.29 -8.25
CA TYR A 337 -7.96 1.90 -6.93
C TYR A 337 -8.90 2.24 -5.76
N GLY A 338 -9.95 3.03 -5.99
CA GLY A 338 -10.79 3.57 -4.94
C GLY A 338 -11.53 2.55 -4.09
N LEU A 339 -11.75 2.92 -2.83
CA LEU A 339 -12.80 2.34 -1.98
C LEU A 339 -14.18 2.77 -2.47
N LEU A 340 -14.25 3.96 -3.04
CA LEU A 340 -15.45 4.61 -3.58
C LEU A 340 -15.30 4.78 -5.09
N ARG A 341 -16.41 4.87 -5.78
CA ARG A 341 -16.46 5.35 -7.16
C ARG A 341 -16.18 6.85 -7.22
N GLU A 342 -15.92 7.39 -8.39
CA GLU A 342 -15.66 8.82 -8.61
C GLU A 342 -16.79 9.74 -8.11
N ASN A 343 -18.04 9.28 -8.10
CA ASN A 343 -19.20 9.99 -7.57
C ASN A 343 -19.38 9.84 -6.04
N GLY A 344 -18.46 9.14 -5.35
CA GLY A 344 -18.51 8.91 -3.90
C GLY A 344 -19.35 7.70 -3.46
N GLU A 345 -19.89 6.91 -4.39
CA GLU A 345 -20.61 5.67 -4.05
C GLU A 345 -19.65 4.55 -3.61
N PRO A 346 -20.00 3.79 -2.56
CA PRO A 346 -19.19 2.69 -2.07
C PRO A 346 -19.05 1.56 -3.09
N LYS A 347 -17.83 1.04 -3.24
CA LYS A 347 -17.52 -0.22 -3.95
C LYS A 347 -17.60 -1.42 -2.99
N PRO A 348 -17.60 -2.67 -3.49
CA PRO A 348 -17.57 -3.87 -2.65
C PRO A 348 -16.45 -3.84 -1.60
N VAL A 349 -15.28 -3.32 -1.92
CA VAL A 349 -14.14 -3.18 -1.01
C VAL A 349 -14.46 -2.28 0.20
N TYR A 350 -15.22 -1.21 0.01
CA TYR A 350 -15.66 -0.33 1.12
C TYR A 350 -16.53 -1.10 2.11
N HIS A 351 -17.54 -1.82 1.62
CA HIS A 351 -18.44 -2.58 2.47
C HIS A 351 -17.73 -3.75 3.17
N ALA A 352 -16.81 -4.41 2.49
CA ALA A 352 -15.99 -5.47 3.06
C ALA A 352 -15.08 -4.93 4.18
N LEU A 353 -14.42 -3.79 3.96
CA LEU A 353 -13.61 -3.11 4.96
C LEU A 353 -14.44 -2.64 6.16
N GLN A 354 -15.62 -2.09 5.94
CA GLN A 354 -16.53 -1.68 7.00
C GLN A 354 -16.91 -2.84 7.91
N ARG A 355 -17.28 -3.99 7.33
CA ARG A 355 -17.59 -5.21 8.09
C ARG A 355 -16.36 -5.76 8.82
N PHE A 356 -15.20 -5.78 8.14
CA PHE A 356 -13.94 -6.19 8.75
C PHE A 356 -13.62 -5.37 10.01
N LEU A 357 -13.65 -4.05 9.91
CA LEU A 357 -13.37 -3.14 11.05
C LEU A 357 -14.41 -3.30 12.16
N SER A 358 -15.69 -3.50 11.82
CA SER A 358 -16.77 -3.74 12.80
C SER A 358 -16.56 -5.04 13.58
N ILE A 359 -16.16 -6.12 12.91
CA ILE A 359 -15.89 -7.43 13.56
C ILE A 359 -14.63 -7.34 14.43
N CYS A 360 -13.58 -6.69 13.95
CA CYS A 360 -12.33 -6.50 14.70
C CYS A 360 -12.51 -5.61 15.93
N GLY A 361 -13.44 -4.66 15.89
CA GLY A 361 -13.54 -3.60 16.88
C GLY A 361 -12.43 -2.54 16.71
N PRO A 362 -12.44 -1.46 17.53
CA PRO A 362 -11.58 -0.29 17.34
C PRO A 362 -10.09 -0.59 17.60
N ARG A 363 -9.81 -1.62 18.38
CA ARG A 363 -8.45 -2.00 18.81
C ARG A 363 -8.30 -3.52 18.86
N LEU A 364 -7.11 -3.99 18.51
CA LEU A 364 -6.69 -5.38 18.66
C LEU A 364 -5.38 -5.45 19.45
N GLU A 365 -5.30 -6.43 20.35
CA GLU A 365 -4.09 -6.78 21.09
C GLU A 365 -3.42 -8.01 20.49
N PRO A 366 -2.09 -8.11 20.52
CA PRO A 366 -1.38 -9.30 20.05
C PRO A 366 -1.81 -10.58 20.78
N ASP A 367 -2.12 -11.62 20.01
CA ASP A 367 -2.33 -12.97 20.53
C ASP A 367 -1.81 -14.01 19.52
N ALA A 368 -1.71 -15.25 19.94
CA ALA A 368 -1.37 -16.36 19.05
C ALA A 368 -2.61 -16.82 18.26
N PRO A 369 -2.45 -17.35 17.04
CA PRO A 369 -3.50 -18.11 16.38
C PRO A 369 -4.00 -19.27 17.26
N PRO A 370 -5.21 -19.80 17.00
CA PRO A 370 -5.72 -20.93 17.78
C PRO A 370 -4.84 -22.18 17.58
N GLN A 371 -4.69 -22.97 18.62
CA GLN A 371 -4.07 -24.27 18.51
C GLN A 371 -4.96 -25.20 17.69
N LEU A 372 -4.37 -25.85 16.69
CA LEU A 372 -5.06 -26.79 15.80
C LEU A 372 -4.65 -28.23 16.12
N GLN A 373 -5.61 -29.15 16.07
CA GLN A 373 -5.33 -30.57 16.16
C GLN A 373 -4.55 -30.99 14.90
N GLY A 374 -3.41 -31.61 15.10
CA GLY A 374 -2.51 -32.02 14.00
C GLY A 374 -1.61 -30.89 13.46
N GLY A 375 -1.67 -29.68 14.06
CA GLY A 375 -0.90 -28.52 13.60
C GLY A 375 -1.55 -27.74 12.46
N ALA A 376 -0.87 -26.68 11.99
CA ALA A 376 -1.38 -25.86 10.89
C ALA A 376 -1.15 -26.57 9.54
N PRO A 377 -2.22 -26.84 8.78
CA PRO A 377 -2.09 -27.49 7.50
C PRO A 377 -1.43 -26.58 6.46
N ALA A 378 -0.80 -27.18 5.46
CA ALA A 378 -0.19 -26.46 4.36
C ALA A 378 -1.20 -25.51 3.67
N GLY A 379 -0.73 -24.37 3.19
CA GLY A 379 -1.53 -23.36 2.54
C GLY A 379 -2.37 -22.47 3.50
N LEU A 380 -2.45 -22.81 4.78
CA LEU A 380 -3.17 -21.97 5.76
C LEU A 380 -2.37 -20.70 6.06
N VAL A 381 -3.07 -19.57 6.11
CA VAL A 381 -2.60 -18.32 6.72
C VAL A 381 -3.47 -18.01 7.92
N SER A 382 -2.85 -17.70 9.04
CA SER A 382 -3.55 -17.36 10.28
C SER A 382 -2.83 -16.24 11.03
N VAL A 383 -3.59 -15.24 11.49
CA VAL A 383 -3.09 -14.09 12.24
C VAL A 383 -3.89 -13.96 13.52
N GLY A 384 -3.24 -14.15 14.67
CA GLY A 384 -3.92 -14.20 15.98
C GLY A 384 -4.00 -12.83 16.65
N TRP A 385 -5.16 -12.55 17.25
CA TRP A 385 -5.46 -11.31 17.95
C TRP A 385 -6.35 -11.56 19.18
N LYS A 386 -6.44 -10.54 20.01
CA LYS A 386 -7.41 -10.46 21.09
C LYS A 386 -8.12 -9.12 21.07
N ARG A 387 -9.44 -9.12 21.22
CA ARG A 387 -10.27 -7.92 21.29
C ARG A 387 -10.27 -7.34 22.72
N PRO A 388 -10.63 -6.04 22.90
CA PRO A 388 -10.72 -5.42 24.23
C PRO A 388 -11.74 -6.10 25.17
N ASP A 389 -12.79 -6.72 24.61
CA ASP A 389 -13.79 -7.48 25.37
C ASP A 389 -13.28 -8.86 25.86
N GLY A 390 -12.02 -9.19 25.56
CA GLY A 390 -11.39 -10.44 25.93
C GLY A 390 -11.57 -11.59 24.95
N GLN A 391 -12.43 -11.43 23.92
CA GLN A 391 -12.58 -12.45 22.88
C GLN A 391 -11.30 -12.59 22.06
N ARG A 392 -10.92 -13.83 21.78
CA ARG A 392 -9.82 -14.15 20.87
C ARG A 392 -10.32 -14.10 19.44
N LEU A 393 -9.47 -13.62 18.55
CA LEU A 393 -9.77 -13.41 17.15
C LEU A 393 -8.64 -13.97 16.29
N CYS A 394 -8.98 -14.68 15.20
CA CYS A 394 -8.04 -15.09 14.18
C CYS A 394 -8.53 -14.65 12.80
N MET A 395 -7.71 -13.94 12.06
CA MET A 395 -7.90 -13.69 10.65
C MET A 395 -7.25 -14.84 9.90
N LEU A 396 -8.00 -15.56 9.04
CA LEU A 396 -7.50 -16.78 8.41
C LEU A 396 -8.08 -16.99 7.01
N TRP A 397 -7.31 -17.68 6.17
CA TRP A 397 -7.69 -18.19 4.86
C TRP A 397 -6.74 -19.31 4.44
N ALA A 398 -7.09 -20.06 3.41
CA ALA A 398 -6.26 -21.14 2.90
C ALA A 398 -6.19 -21.12 1.37
N ASP A 399 -5.12 -21.67 0.80
CA ASP A 399 -4.95 -21.74 -0.66
C ASP A 399 -6.01 -22.64 -1.31
N GLU A 400 -6.42 -23.71 -0.61
CA GLU A 400 -7.49 -24.59 -1.02
C GLU A 400 -8.50 -24.79 0.13
N PRO A 401 -9.80 -25.02 -0.18
CA PRO A 401 -10.80 -25.30 0.83
C PRO A 401 -10.41 -26.51 1.69
N GLN A 402 -10.43 -26.30 3.00
CA GLN A 402 -10.09 -27.34 3.98
C GLN A 402 -10.84 -27.15 5.29
N THR A 403 -10.81 -28.14 6.15
CA THR A 403 -11.37 -28.05 7.50
C THR A 403 -10.26 -28.11 8.50
N ILE A 404 -10.21 -27.12 9.41
CA ILE A 404 -9.31 -27.14 10.57
C ILE A 404 -10.09 -27.51 11.84
N THR A 405 -9.43 -28.16 12.76
CA THR A 405 -10.02 -28.58 14.05
C THR A 405 -9.35 -27.82 15.18
N LEU A 406 -10.13 -27.05 15.95
CA LEU A 406 -9.64 -26.29 17.08
C LEU A 406 -9.43 -27.21 18.29
N ALA A 407 -8.21 -27.19 18.87
CA ALA A 407 -7.85 -28.09 19.96
C ALA A 407 -8.46 -27.65 21.30
N ASN A 408 -8.62 -26.35 21.57
CA ASN A 408 -8.94 -25.81 22.89
C ASN A 408 -10.00 -24.69 22.81
N ALA A 409 -11.06 -24.88 22.03
CA ALA A 409 -12.17 -23.93 21.97
C ALA A 409 -13.49 -24.58 22.34
N ARG A 410 -14.33 -23.88 23.10
CA ARG A 410 -15.66 -24.38 23.51
C ARG A 410 -16.76 -23.97 22.53
N GLN A 411 -16.58 -22.82 21.91
CA GLN A 411 -17.46 -22.30 20.88
C GLN A 411 -16.66 -21.37 19.94
N ALA A 412 -17.05 -21.30 18.70
CA ALA A 412 -16.44 -20.40 17.73
C ALA A 412 -17.46 -19.94 16.69
N THR A 413 -17.32 -18.70 16.24
CA THR A 413 -18.11 -18.11 15.17
C THR A 413 -17.18 -17.62 14.07
N LEU A 414 -17.49 -17.99 12.84
CA LEU A 414 -16.74 -17.63 11.64
C LEU A 414 -17.50 -16.56 10.87
N TYR A 415 -16.85 -15.44 10.63
CA TYR A 415 -17.36 -14.32 9.85
C TYR A 415 -16.63 -14.23 8.50
N GLN A 416 -17.35 -13.88 7.45
CA GLN A 416 -16.78 -13.59 6.14
C GLN A 416 -17.06 -12.13 5.76
N PRO A 417 -16.11 -11.21 5.95
CA PRO A 417 -16.33 -9.78 5.73
C PRO A 417 -16.71 -9.42 4.30
N LEU A 418 -16.23 -10.17 3.30
CA LEU A 418 -16.55 -9.91 1.89
C LEU A 418 -18.05 -10.06 1.62
N THR A 419 -18.68 -11.12 2.12
CA THR A 419 -20.11 -11.42 1.87
C THR A 419 -21.02 -10.92 3.00
N GLY A 420 -20.48 -10.67 4.19
CA GLY A 420 -21.25 -10.33 5.39
C GLY A 420 -21.91 -11.53 6.05
N THR A 421 -21.53 -12.74 5.67
CA THR A 421 -22.09 -13.98 6.26
C THR A 421 -21.37 -14.34 7.55
N GLN A 422 -22.10 -15.03 8.44
CA GLN A 422 -21.55 -15.63 9.66
C GLN A 422 -22.08 -17.06 9.81
N ARG A 423 -21.29 -17.92 10.45
CA ARG A 423 -21.68 -19.30 10.80
C ARG A 423 -20.99 -19.76 12.08
N SER A 424 -21.67 -20.54 12.88
CA SER A 424 -21.05 -21.21 14.04
C SER A 424 -20.19 -22.39 13.59
N ALA A 425 -19.08 -22.61 14.29
CA ALA A 425 -18.29 -23.84 14.09
C ALA A 425 -19.09 -25.07 14.49
N VAL A 426 -18.84 -26.18 13.80
CA VAL A 426 -19.55 -27.44 14.02
C VAL A 426 -18.83 -28.21 15.15
N LYS A 427 -19.57 -28.47 16.24
CA LYS A 427 -19.07 -29.30 17.36
C LYS A 427 -19.12 -30.79 16.98
N GLN A 428 -17.99 -31.48 17.16
CA GLN A 428 -17.90 -32.95 16.98
C GLN A 428 -18.40 -33.71 18.21
N ALA A 429 -18.57 -35.02 18.08
CA ALA A 429 -18.94 -35.91 19.16
C ALA A 429 -17.93 -35.92 20.33
N ASP A 430 -16.65 -35.73 20.01
CA ASP A 430 -15.55 -35.61 20.99
C ASP A 430 -15.42 -34.22 21.64
N GLY A 431 -16.29 -33.29 21.26
CA GLY A 431 -16.32 -31.93 21.78
C GLY A 431 -15.41 -30.93 21.04
N LEU A 432 -14.64 -31.35 20.06
CA LEU A 432 -13.79 -30.48 19.21
C LEU A 432 -14.65 -29.66 18.24
N LEU A 433 -14.11 -28.53 17.80
CA LEU A 433 -14.79 -27.65 16.85
C LEU A 433 -14.12 -27.69 15.46
N ASN A 434 -14.91 -28.06 14.46
CA ASN A 434 -14.51 -28.00 13.07
C ASN A 434 -14.86 -26.66 12.45
N VAL A 435 -13.87 -26.04 11.79
CA VAL A 435 -13.99 -24.76 11.11
C VAL A 435 -13.61 -24.95 9.65
N PRO A 436 -14.55 -24.80 8.69
CA PRO A 436 -14.21 -24.82 7.28
C PRO A 436 -13.55 -23.50 6.89
N VAL A 437 -12.40 -23.61 6.23
CA VAL A 437 -11.59 -22.48 5.73
C VAL A 437 -11.48 -22.58 4.21
N ASP A 438 -11.62 -21.48 3.53
CA ASP A 438 -11.49 -21.38 2.08
C ASP A 438 -10.51 -20.27 1.66
N LYS A 439 -10.44 -19.96 0.35
CA LYS A 439 -9.53 -18.96 -0.21
C LYS A 439 -9.82 -17.53 0.27
N ARG A 440 -11.02 -17.24 0.78
CA ARG A 440 -11.44 -15.91 1.22
C ARG A 440 -11.00 -15.65 2.64
N LEU A 441 -10.65 -14.40 2.93
CA LEU A 441 -10.38 -14.00 4.30
C LEU A 441 -11.63 -14.20 5.16
N GLN A 442 -11.45 -14.89 6.26
CA GLN A 442 -12.44 -15.16 7.29
C GLN A 442 -11.93 -14.66 8.64
N ILE A 443 -12.82 -14.30 9.54
CA ILE A 443 -12.50 -13.90 10.90
C ILE A 443 -13.18 -14.88 11.85
N LEU A 444 -12.36 -15.62 12.59
CA LEU A 444 -12.80 -16.55 13.62
C LEU A 444 -12.78 -15.84 14.98
N LEU A 445 -13.91 -15.81 15.66
CA LEU A 445 -13.98 -15.44 17.08
C LEU A 445 -14.22 -16.72 17.89
N TRP A 446 -13.44 -16.92 18.97
CA TRP A 446 -13.59 -18.09 19.81
C TRP A 446 -13.34 -17.78 21.31
N ALA A 447 -13.84 -18.65 22.17
CA ALA A 447 -13.66 -18.62 23.61
C ALA A 447 -13.17 -19.97 24.15
#